data_0d6d9268f46bd8facbd1d71b563cb076
#
_entry.id   0d6d9268f46bd8facbd1d71b563cb076
#
_cell.length_a   1.000
_cell.length_b   1.000
_cell.length_c   1.000
_cell.angle_alpha   90.00
_cell.angle_beta   90.00
_cell.angle_gamma   90.00
#
_symmetry.space_group_name_H-M   'P 1'
#
loop_
_entity.id
_entity.type
_entity.pdbx_description
1 polymer ?
#
loop_
_entity_poly.entity_id
_entity_poly.type
_entity_poly.pdbx_seq_one_letter_code
_entity_poly.pdbx_strand_id
1 'polypeptide(L)'
;MTSSDIWDHETAARYDETSAYMFAPEVLDPAVALLAGLAGEGAALEFAIGTGRVAIPLTERGVAVSGIELSQPMVDQLHQKGADIPVVVGDMATSTAPGEFSLVYVVWNSIANLRTQAEQVACFGNAARHLVPGGRFVVELWIPGIRRLPPGQAAVPFHVGEHHVGFDTYDMTTQQGTSHHYRRHDDGTVTYGASNFRYIWPAECDLMAQLARMELESRSADWHRAPFTNDSENHISVWRKAA
;
A
#
# COMPACT_ATOMS: atom_id res chain seq x y z
N MET A 1 2.75 -17.01 10.24
CA MET A 1 1.37 -16.72 9.83
C MET A 1 1.25 -15.22 9.77
N THR A 2 0.67 -14.68 8.68
CA THR A 2 0.46 -13.23 8.55
C THR A 2 -0.63 -12.75 9.51
N SER A 3 -0.51 -11.51 9.98
CA SER A 3 -1.55 -10.82 10.75
C SER A 3 -2.56 -10.09 9.85
N SER A 4 -2.28 -9.98 8.54
CA SER A 4 -3.13 -9.30 7.57
C SER A 4 -4.47 -10.01 7.36
N ASP A 5 -5.51 -9.24 7.14
CA ASP A 5 -6.79 -9.77 6.69
C ASP A 5 -6.66 -10.26 5.23
N ILE A 6 -7.30 -11.40 4.92
CA ILE A 6 -7.30 -11.96 3.57
C ILE A 6 -8.61 -11.54 2.89
N TRP A 7 -8.48 -10.94 1.71
CA TRP A 7 -9.61 -10.50 0.91
C TRP A 7 -10.25 -11.72 0.23
N ASP A 8 -11.54 -11.92 0.47
CA ASP A 8 -12.30 -13.05 -0.05
C ASP A 8 -12.79 -12.82 -1.50
N HIS A 9 -13.47 -13.81 -2.06
CA HIS A 9 -14.00 -13.75 -3.43
C HIS A 9 -15.02 -12.63 -3.64
N GLU A 10 -15.89 -12.35 -2.67
CA GLU A 10 -16.91 -11.31 -2.80
C GLU A 10 -16.26 -9.93 -2.83
N THR A 11 -15.34 -9.69 -1.92
CA THR A 11 -14.56 -8.45 -1.84
C THR A 11 -13.73 -8.23 -3.11
N ALA A 12 -13.00 -9.26 -3.55
CA ALA A 12 -12.17 -9.19 -4.74
C ALA A 12 -12.97 -8.89 -6.01
N ALA A 13 -14.13 -9.54 -6.19
CA ALA A 13 -14.98 -9.34 -7.37
C ALA A 13 -15.54 -7.92 -7.48
N ARG A 14 -15.70 -7.21 -6.36
CA ARG A 14 -16.25 -5.86 -6.31
C ARG A 14 -15.19 -4.77 -6.10
N TYR A 15 -13.92 -5.16 -5.94
CA TYR A 15 -12.87 -4.23 -5.53
C TYR A 15 -12.70 -3.07 -6.51
N ASP A 16 -12.60 -3.35 -7.81
CA ASP A 16 -12.40 -2.32 -8.82
C ASP A 16 -13.58 -1.37 -8.91
N GLU A 17 -14.83 -1.88 -8.82
CA GLU A 17 -16.05 -1.07 -8.81
C GLU A 17 -16.10 -0.15 -7.58
N THR A 18 -15.90 -0.73 -6.39
CA THR A 18 -15.98 0.03 -5.13
C THR A 18 -14.83 1.02 -4.94
N SER A 19 -13.74 0.83 -5.68
CA SER A 19 -12.52 1.63 -5.66
C SER A 19 -12.28 2.41 -6.96
N ALA A 20 -13.31 2.58 -7.80
CA ALA A 20 -13.20 3.14 -9.15
C ALA A 20 -12.48 4.50 -9.20
N TYR A 21 -12.63 5.35 -8.16
CA TYR A 21 -11.96 6.64 -8.09
C TYR A 21 -10.42 6.52 -8.07
N MET A 22 -9.88 5.37 -7.61
CA MET A 22 -8.44 5.11 -7.57
C MET A 22 -7.85 4.77 -8.94
N PHE A 23 -8.71 4.44 -9.91
CA PHE A 23 -8.33 4.13 -11.28
C PHE A 23 -8.42 5.35 -12.21
N ALA A 24 -8.91 6.48 -11.70
CA ALA A 24 -8.98 7.71 -12.48
C ALA A 24 -7.57 8.14 -12.92
N PRO A 25 -7.38 8.54 -14.20
CA PRO A 25 -6.06 8.89 -14.72
C PRO A 25 -5.34 9.95 -13.90
N GLU A 26 -6.06 10.95 -13.40
CA GLU A 26 -5.51 12.02 -12.55
C GLU A 26 -4.92 11.52 -11.23
N VAL A 27 -5.40 10.36 -10.72
CA VAL A 27 -4.90 9.70 -9.50
C VAL A 27 -3.78 8.72 -9.82
N LEU A 28 -3.94 7.93 -10.88
CA LEU A 28 -3.09 6.80 -11.20
C LEU A 28 -1.86 7.17 -12.03
N ASP A 29 -2.00 8.02 -13.05
CA ASP A 29 -0.93 8.34 -13.99
C ASP A 29 0.32 8.95 -13.35
N PRO A 30 0.22 9.85 -12.34
CA PRO A 30 1.40 10.37 -11.64
C PRO A 30 2.20 9.28 -10.92
N ALA A 31 1.50 8.33 -10.27
CA ALA A 31 2.13 7.20 -9.60
C ALA A 31 2.86 6.30 -10.58
N VAL A 32 2.20 5.91 -11.68
CA VAL A 32 2.77 5.07 -12.73
C VAL A 32 3.96 5.76 -13.40
N ALA A 33 3.89 7.07 -13.65
CA ALA A 33 4.99 7.83 -14.24
C ALA A 33 6.23 7.88 -13.34
N LEU A 34 6.04 8.12 -12.04
CA LEU A 34 7.14 8.14 -11.07
C LEU A 34 7.77 6.75 -10.94
N LEU A 35 6.96 5.70 -10.78
CA LEU A 35 7.44 4.33 -10.64
C LEU A 35 8.19 3.85 -11.89
N ALA A 36 7.69 4.14 -13.10
CA ALA A 36 8.40 3.85 -14.33
C ALA A 36 9.76 4.54 -14.40
N GLY A 37 9.83 5.82 -14.02
CA GLY A 37 11.09 6.55 -13.95
C GLY A 37 12.07 5.99 -12.93
N LEU A 38 11.60 5.48 -11.80
CA LEU A 38 12.43 4.87 -10.76
C LEU A 38 12.90 3.45 -11.13
N ALA A 39 12.09 2.70 -11.87
CA ALA A 39 12.46 1.38 -12.40
C ALA A 39 13.56 1.49 -13.46
N GLY A 40 13.52 2.56 -14.28
CA GLY A 40 14.44 2.73 -15.42
C GLY A 40 14.29 1.56 -16.40
N GLU A 41 15.41 0.92 -16.77
CA GLU A 41 15.41 -0.26 -17.65
C GLU A 41 15.25 -1.59 -16.89
N GLY A 42 15.16 -1.55 -15.57
CA GLY A 42 15.05 -2.75 -14.73
C GLY A 42 13.63 -3.20 -14.47
N ALA A 43 13.48 -4.37 -13.88
CA ALA A 43 12.19 -4.92 -13.48
C ALA A 43 11.68 -4.31 -12.16
N ALA A 44 10.36 -4.36 -11.99
CA ALA A 44 9.67 -3.92 -10.78
C ALA A 44 8.93 -5.06 -10.09
N LEU A 45 8.88 -5.03 -8.76
CA LEU A 45 8.10 -5.96 -7.93
C LEU A 45 7.08 -5.17 -7.11
N GLU A 46 5.80 -5.45 -7.30
CA GLU A 46 4.74 -4.88 -6.48
C GLU A 46 4.38 -5.80 -5.31
N PHE A 47 4.45 -5.27 -4.11
CA PHE A 47 3.94 -5.92 -2.90
C PHE A 47 2.46 -5.59 -2.73
N ALA A 48 1.64 -6.60 -2.42
CA ALA A 48 0.18 -6.51 -2.38
C ALA A 48 -0.39 -5.98 -3.71
N ILE A 49 -0.04 -6.65 -4.82
CA ILE A 49 -0.39 -6.24 -6.19
C ILE A 49 -1.90 -6.16 -6.43
N GLY A 50 -2.70 -6.91 -5.64
CA GLY A 50 -4.16 -6.91 -5.73
C GLY A 50 -4.67 -7.29 -7.12
N THR A 51 -5.58 -6.47 -7.64
CA THR A 51 -6.17 -6.64 -8.99
C THR A 51 -5.34 -6.01 -10.11
N GLY A 52 -4.10 -5.56 -9.80
CA GLY A 52 -3.16 -5.00 -10.76
C GLY A 52 -3.39 -3.54 -11.13
N ARG A 53 -4.01 -2.75 -10.25
CA ARG A 53 -4.33 -1.33 -10.49
C ARG A 53 -3.12 -0.51 -10.96
N VAL A 54 -1.95 -0.71 -10.36
CA VAL A 54 -0.71 -0.01 -10.73
C VAL A 54 0.15 -0.85 -11.67
N ALA A 55 0.22 -2.16 -11.44
CA ALA A 55 1.05 -3.08 -12.22
C ALA A 55 0.69 -3.09 -13.72
N ILE A 56 -0.62 -3.13 -14.05
CA ILE A 56 -1.07 -3.21 -15.44
C ILE A 56 -0.59 -1.97 -16.24
N PRO A 57 -0.93 -0.72 -15.85
CA PRO A 57 -0.48 0.45 -16.60
C PRO A 57 1.04 0.65 -16.52
N LEU A 58 1.73 0.14 -15.51
CA LEU A 58 3.18 0.16 -15.45
C LEU A 58 3.79 -0.79 -16.50
N THR A 59 3.19 -1.98 -16.68
CA THR A 59 3.57 -2.91 -17.74
C THR A 59 3.32 -2.33 -19.14
N GLU A 60 2.21 -1.61 -19.34
CA GLU A 60 1.89 -0.92 -20.60
C GLU A 60 2.93 0.18 -20.94
N ARG A 61 3.66 0.70 -19.95
CA ARG A 61 4.80 1.60 -20.12
C ARG A 61 6.13 0.89 -20.39
N GLY A 62 6.10 -0.44 -20.55
CA GLY A 62 7.27 -1.24 -20.89
C GLY A 62 8.11 -1.71 -19.71
N VAL A 63 7.67 -1.51 -18.46
CA VAL A 63 8.34 -2.05 -17.27
C VAL A 63 7.94 -3.51 -17.08
N ALA A 64 8.91 -4.42 -16.95
CA ALA A 64 8.62 -5.79 -16.56
C ALA A 64 8.19 -5.81 -15.07
N VAL A 65 6.95 -6.22 -14.80
CA VAL A 65 6.38 -6.24 -13.44
C VAL A 65 6.13 -7.66 -12.99
N SER A 66 6.44 -7.94 -11.71
CA SER A 66 6.00 -9.12 -10.98
C SER A 66 5.29 -8.69 -9.69
N GLY A 67 4.52 -9.59 -9.07
CA GLY A 67 3.79 -9.28 -7.85
C GLY A 67 3.89 -10.31 -6.75
N ILE A 68 3.66 -9.88 -5.51
CA ILE A 68 3.33 -10.74 -4.37
C ILE A 68 1.95 -10.30 -3.88
N GLU A 69 1.02 -11.25 -3.73
CA GLU A 69 -0.34 -11.00 -3.26
C GLU A 69 -0.78 -12.11 -2.29
N LEU A 70 -1.38 -11.72 -1.18
CA LEU A 70 -1.84 -12.67 -0.16
C LEU A 70 -3.12 -13.38 -0.57
N SER A 71 -4.01 -12.69 -1.30
CA SER A 71 -5.34 -13.16 -1.69
C SER A 71 -5.33 -13.79 -3.08
N GLN A 72 -5.52 -15.10 -3.18
CA GLN A 72 -5.71 -15.77 -4.47
C GLN A 72 -6.90 -15.17 -5.27
N PRO A 73 -8.07 -14.85 -4.66
CA PRO A 73 -9.15 -14.18 -5.38
C PRO A 73 -8.75 -12.86 -6.04
N MET A 74 -7.88 -12.07 -5.42
CA MET A 74 -7.37 -10.83 -6.04
C MET A 74 -6.49 -11.12 -7.26
N VAL A 75 -5.63 -12.13 -7.17
CA VAL A 75 -4.79 -12.58 -8.30
C VAL A 75 -5.66 -13.10 -9.44
N ASP A 76 -6.73 -13.82 -9.15
CA ASP A 76 -7.68 -14.30 -10.15
C ASP A 76 -8.33 -13.14 -10.90
N GLN A 77 -8.69 -12.04 -10.20
CA GLN A 77 -9.22 -10.82 -10.83
C GLN A 77 -8.16 -10.13 -11.72
N LEU A 78 -6.91 -10.08 -11.30
CA LEU A 78 -5.82 -9.55 -12.12
C LEU A 78 -5.70 -10.34 -13.43
N HIS A 79 -5.65 -11.66 -13.36
CA HIS A 79 -5.51 -12.51 -14.54
C HIS A 79 -6.73 -12.44 -15.48
N GLN A 80 -7.95 -12.26 -14.94
CA GLN A 80 -9.17 -12.05 -15.75
C GLN A 80 -9.08 -10.80 -16.64
N LYS A 81 -8.28 -9.81 -16.27
CA LYS A 81 -8.04 -8.61 -17.09
C LYS A 81 -7.09 -8.88 -18.28
N GLY A 82 -6.61 -10.11 -18.44
CA GLY A 82 -5.72 -10.49 -19.54
C GLY A 82 -4.26 -10.06 -19.35
N ALA A 83 -3.89 -9.59 -18.18
CA ALA A 83 -2.52 -9.22 -17.89
C ALA A 83 -1.68 -10.48 -17.56
N ASP A 84 -0.61 -10.70 -18.32
CA ASP A 84 0.36 -11.77 -18.10
C ASP A 84 1.47 -11.28 -17.13
N ILE A 85 1.06 -11.02 -15.88
CA ILE A 85 1.95 -10.56 -14.81
C ILE A 85 2.19 -11.74 -13.86
N PRO A 86 3.45 -12.18 -13.68
CA PRO A 86 3.78 -13.22 -12.71
C PRO A 86 3.47 -12.78 -11.28
N VAL A 87 2.67 -13.57 -10.55
CA VAL A 87 2.33 -13.30 -9.16
C VAL A 87 2.63 -14.50 -8.28
N VAL A 88 3.32 -14.27 -7.17
CA VAL A 88 3.49 -15.23 -6.09
C VAL A 88 2.38 -15.00 -5.07
N VAL A 89 1.54 -16.03 -4.85
CA VAL A 89 0.54 -15.97 -3.77
C VAL A 89 1.24 -16.19 -2.44
N GLY A 90 1.23 -15.15 -1.59
CA GLY A 90 1.93 -15.18 -0.33
C GLY A 90 2.02 -13.82 0.35
N ASP A 91 2.68 -13.81 1.51
CA ASP A 91 2.83 -12.64 2.37
C ASP A 91 4.01 -11.76 1.92
N MET A 92 3.76 -10.48 1.69
CA MET A 92 4.78 -9.50 1.30
C MET A 92 5.92 -9.34 2.31
N ALA A 93 5.72 -9.74 3.58
CA ALA A 93 6.78 -9.72 4.58
C ALA A 93 7.77 -10.88 4.43
N THR A 94 7.37 -12.01 3.83
CA THR A 94 8.17 -13.26 3.90
C THR A 94 8.34 -13.97 2.57
N SER A 95 7.38 -13.84 1.63
CA SER A 95 7.41 -14.56 0.35
C SER A 95 8.48 -14.02 -0.58
N THR A 96 9.02 -14.91 -1.42
CA THR A 96 10.08 -14.57 -2.38
C THR A 96 9.55 -14.72 -3.81
N ALA A 97 9.61 -13.64 -4.58
CA ALA A 97 9.38 -13.65 -6.02
C ALA A 97 10.68 -13.98 -6.77
N PRO A 98 10.64 -14.77 -7.87
CA PRO A 98 11.81 -15.01 -8.71
C PRO A 98 12.30 -13.74 -9.39
N GLY A 99 13.61 -13.55 -9.48
CA GLY A 99 14.24 -12.43 -10.18
C GLY A 99 14.92 -11.43 -9.26
N GLU A 100 15.53 -10.43 -9.87
CA GLU A 100 16.16 -9.28 -9.23
C GLU A 100 15.50 -8.01 -9.77
N PHE A 101 15.27 -7.04 -8.91
CA PHE A 101 14.46 -5.87 -9.25
C PHE A 101 15.23 -4.58 -9.00
N SER A 102 15.09 -3.62 -9.91
CA SER A 102 15.56 -2.25 -9.70
C SER A 102 14.60 -1.44 -8.83
N LEU A 103 13.32 -1.87 -8.79
CA LEU A 103 12.25 -1.25 -8.03
C LEU A 103 11.44 -2.31 -7.28
N VAL A 104 11.23 -2.10 -5.98
CA VAL A 104 10.17 -2.74 -5.20
C VAL A 104 9.24 -1.65 -4.71
N TYR A 105 7.93 -1.87 -4.75
CA TYR A 105 7.00 -0.86 -4.26
C TYR A 105 5.77 -1.47 -3.58
N VAL A 106 5.21 -0.72 -2.65
CA VAL A 106 3.93 -0.98 -2.02
C VAL A 106 3.16 0.33 -1.88
N VAL A 107 1.94 0.35 -2.39
CA VAL A 107 1.14 1.57 -2.51
C VAL A 107 -0.15 1.48 -1.73
N TRP A 108 -0.85 2.62 -1.65
CA TRP A 108 -2.17 2.71 -1.06
C TRP A 108 -2.24 2.19 0.38
N ASN A 109 -1.28 2.56 1.19
CA ASN A 109 -1.23 2.17 2.62
C ASN A 109 -1.20 0.65 2.88
N SER A 110 -0.96 -0.21 1.86
CA SER A 110 -1.08 -1.67 1.99
C SER A 110 -0.13 -2.28 3.02
N ILE A 111 1.05 -1.67 3.24
CA ILE A 111 1.99 -2.14 4.28
C ILE A 111 1.39 -2.06 5.70
N ALA A 112 0.41 -1.18 5.93
CA ALA A 112 -0.29 -1.06 7.20
C ALA A 112 -1.15 -2.30 7.54
N ASN A 113 -1.49 -3.13 6.55
CA ASN A 113 -2.18 -4.41 6.75
C ASN A 113 -1.33 -5.42 7.53
N LEU A 114 0.00 -5.27 7.53
CA LEU A 114 0.89 -5.99 8.44
C LEU A 114 0.74 -5.39 9.84
N ARG A 115 0.06 -6.11 10.74
CA ARG A 115 -0.42 -5.57 12.03
C ARG A 115 0.58 -5.63 13.17
N THR A 116 1.80 -6.14 12.91
CA THR A 116 2.88 -6.12 13.90
C THR A 116 4.10 -5.37 13.38
N GLN A 117 4.84 -4.74 14.30
CA GLN A 117 6.10 -4.07 13.95
C GLN A 117 7.09 -5.06 13.32
N ALA A 118 7.14 -6.29 13.84
CA ALA A 118 8.03 -7.32 13.32
C ALA A 118 7.75 -7.67 11.86
N GLU A 119 6.48 -7.78 11.47
CA GLU A 119 6.07 -8.03 10.07
C GLU A 119 6.44 -6.84 9.18
N GLN A 120 6.23 -5.60 9.63
CA GLN A 120 6.60 -4.41 8.86
C GLN A 120 8.10 -4.30 8.69
N VAL A 121 8.91 -4.59 9.73
CA VAL A 121 10.38 -4.71 9.62
C VAL A 121 10.76 -5.81 8.63
N ALA A 122 10.10 -6.97 8.71
CA ALA A 122 10.35 -8.07 7.79
C ALA A 122 10.02 -7.70 6.33
N CYS A 123 8.96 -6.91 6.09
CA CYS A 123 8.59 -6.40 4.77
C CYS A 123 9.71 -5.51 4.17
N PHE A 124 10.26 -4.57 4.94
CA PHE A 124 11.42 -3.77 4.50
C PHE A 124 12.63 -4.65 4.19
N GLY A 125 12.91 -5.65 5.04
CA GLY A 125 13.97 -6.64 4.81
C GLY A 125 13.70 -7.47 3.55
N ASN A 126 12.44 -7.83 3.29
CA ASN A 126 12.04 -8.56 2.09
C ASN A 126 12.23 -7.71 0.82
N ALA A 127 11.83 -6.44 0.85
CA ALA A 127 12.07 -5.52 -0.25
C ALA A 127 13.58 -5.42 -0.57
N ALA A 128 14.41 -5.24 0.45
CA ALA A 128 15.85 -5.17 0.27
C ALA A 128 16.47 -6.46 -0.30
N ARG A 129 15.92 -7.65 0.01
CA ARG A 129 16.39 -8.92 -0.56
C ARG A 129 16.12 -9.03 -2.05
N HIS A 130 15.00 -8.48 -2.53
CA HIS A 130 14.63 -8.51 -3.94
C HIS A 130 15.33 -7.45 -4.78
N LEU A 131 15.81 -6.37 -4.15
CA LEU A 131 16.47 -5.27 -4.84
C LEU A 131 17.90 -5.59 -5.24
N VAL A 132 18.28 -5.21 -6.46
CA VAL A 132 19.69 -5.09 -6.87
C VAL A 132 20.39 -4.01 -6.04
N PRO A 133 21.75 -4.02 -5.97
CA PRO A 133 22.49 -2.88 -5.42
C PRO A 133 22.12 -1.56 -6.13
N GLY A 134 21.81 -0.52 -5.37
CA GLY A 134 21.32 0.75 -5.90
C GLY A 134 19.85 0.79 -6.30
N GLY A 135 19.14 -0.33 -6.21
CA GLY A 135 17.68 -0.41 -6.42
C GLY A 135 16.89 0.34 -5.34
N ARG A 136 15.61 0.58 -5.60
CA ARG A 136 14.76 1.47 -4.79
C ARG A 136 13.56 0.74 -4.23
N PHE A 137 13.24 1.03 -2.96
CA PHE A 137 11.98 0.65 -2.33
C PHE A 137 11.11 1.89 -2.20
N VAL A 138 9.87 1.82 -2.70
CA VAL A 138 8.88 2.90 -2.67
C VAL A 138 7.69 2.49 -1.83
N VAL A 139 7.31 3.36 -0.91
CA VAL A 139 6.13 3.15 -0.06
C VAL A 139 5.25 4.38 -0.10
N GLU A 140 3.95 4.18 -0.38
CA GLU A 140 2.91 5.18 -0.18
C GLU A 140 2.17 4.89 1.11
N LEU A 141 2.15 5.87 2.01
CA LEU A 141 1.50 5.76 3.31
C LEU A 141 0.77 7.03 3.69
N TRP A 142 -0.33 6.85 4.41
CA TRP A 142 -1.01 7.95 5.10
C TRP A 142 -0.26 8.33 6.36
N ILE A 143 -0.26 9.62 6.66
CA ILE A 143 0.19 10.11 7.98
C ILE A 143 -0.90 9.76 8.99
N PRO A 144 -0.57 9.12 10.12
CA PRO A 144 -1.56 8.65 11.07
C PRO A 144 -2.54 9.74 11.52
N GLY A 145 -3.83 9.52 11.32
CA GLY A 145 -4.90 10.46 11.68
C GLY A 145 -5.00 10.71 13.18
N ILE A 146 -4.37 9.86 14.01
CA ILE A 146 -4.25 10.02 15.45
C ILE A 146 -3.71 11.40 15.88
N ARG A 147 -2.93 12.07 15.03
CA ARG A 147 -2.48 13.46 15.27
C ARG A 147 -3.64 14.46 15.40
N ARG A 148 -4.84 14.08 14.94
CA ARG A 148 -6.06 14.89 15.01
C ARG A 148 -6.97 14.48 16.15
N LEU A 149 -6.56 13.52 16.99
CA LEU A 149 -7.35 12.97 18.08
C LEU A 149 -7.17 13.83 19.34
N PRO A 150 -8.15 14.63 19.74
CA PRO A 150 -8.08 15.38 20.99
C PRO A 150 -8.11 14.45 22.20
N PRO A 151 -7.57 14.87 23.36
CA PRO A 151 -7.67 14.11 24.59
C PRO A 151 -9.13 13.78 24.95
N GLY A 152 -9.37 12.50 25.28
CA GLY A 152 -10.70 12.00 25.67
C GLY A 152 -11.59 11.58 24.48
N GLN A 153 -11.14 11.75 23.24
CA GLN A 153 -11.81 11.16 22.07
C GLN A 153 -11.20 9.82 21.69
N ALA A 154 -12.02 8.93 21.13
CA ALA A 154 -11.61 7.59 20.73
C ALA A 154 -11.59 7.37 19.21
N ALA A 155 -12.15 8.29 18.43
CA ALA A 155 -12.31 8.13 16.99
C ALA A 155 -12.01 9.41 16.22
N VAL A 156 -11.44 9.25 15.01
CA VAL A 156 -11.20 10.32 14.05
C VAL A 156 -12.03 10.04 12.80
N PRO A 157 -13.03 10.87 12.44
CA PRO A 157 -13.77 10.71 11.20
C PRO A 157 -12.85 11.03 10.00
N PHE A 158 -12.93 10.20 8.97
CA PHE A 158 -12.28 10.46 7.69
C PHE A 158 -13.30 10.69 6.57
N HIS A 159 -14.56 10.27 6.76
CA HIS A 159 -15.64 10.52 5.82
C HIS A 159 -16.97 10.69 6.57
N VAL A 160 -17.72 11.74 6.22
CA VAL A 160 -19.07 11.96 6.73
C VAL A 160 -19.94 12.39 5.56
N GLY A 161 -20.80 11.50 5.09
CA GLY A 161 -21.72 11.70 3.98
C GLY A 161 -23.06 10.99 4.19
N GLU A 162 -24.01 11.22 3.30
CA GLU A 162 -25.36 10.66 3.39
C GLU A 162 -25.38 9.14 3.30
N HIS A 163 -24.56 8.58 2.39
CA HIS A 163 -24.52 7.14 2.11
C HIS A 163 -23.32 6.42 2.74
N HIS A 164 -22.37 7.17 3.32
CA HIS A 164 -21.19 6.58 3.95
C HIS A 164 -20.73 7.44 5.13
N VAL A 165 -20.51 6.77 6.26
CA VAL A 165 -19.80 7.34 7.41
C VAL A 165 -18.60 6.43 7.70
N GLY A 166 -17.41 7.03 7.75
CA GLY A 166 -16.17 6.34 8.03
C GLY A 166 -15.36 7.06 9.12
N PHE A 167 -14.84 6.29 10.07
CA PHE A 167 -13.96 6.78 11.12
C PHE A 167 -12.96 5.72 11.54
N ASP A 168 -11.80 6.17 12.00
CA ASP A 168 -10.75 5.32 12.56
C ASP A 168 -10.78 5.37 14.09
N THR A 169 -10.59 4.22 14.72
CA THR A 169 -10.25 4.11 16.14
C THR A 169 -8.81 3.66 16.29
N TYR A 170 -8.14 4.06 17.39
CA TYR A 170 -6.72 3.83 17.61
C TYR A 170 -6.40 3.25 18.98
N ASP A 171 -5.51 2.25 19.01
CA ASP A 171 -4.80 1.81 20.19
C ASP A 171 -3.35 2.34 20.14
N MET A 172 -3.04 3.31 20.99
CA MET A 172 -1.72 3.94 21.04
C MET A 172 -0.64 3.03 21.62
N THR A 173 -1.01 1.98 22.36
CA THR A 173 -0.03 1.08 23.01
C THR A 173 0.56 0.09 22.00
N THR A 174 -0.23 -0.32 21.03
CA THR A 174 0.16 -1.29 20.00
C THR A 174 0.33 -0.66 18.62
N GLN A 175 0.00 0.62 18.46
CA GLN A 175 -0.11 1.33 17.18
C GLN A 175 -1.12 0.69 16.23
N GLN A 176 -2.08 -0.07 16.73
CA GLN A 176 -3.15 -0.62 15.90
C GLN A 176 -4.29 0.38 15.74
N GLY A 177 -4.98 0.28 14.63
CA GLY A 177 -6.19 1.01 14.34
C GLY A 177 -7.21 0.12 13.65
N THR A 178 -8.46 0.57 13.69
CA THR A 178 -9.54 -0.03 12.94
C THR A 178 -10.30 1.05 12.19
N SER A 179 -10.39 0.91 10.88
CA SER A 179 -11.25 1.73 10.04
C SER A 179 -12.66 1.14 10.03
N HIS A 180 -13.62 1.92 10.46
CA HIS A 180 -15.03 1.54 10.53
C HIS A 180 -15.78 2.21 9.40
N HIS A 181 -16.55 1.44 8.63
CA HIS A 181 -17.35 1.90 7.50
C HIS A 181 -18.81 1.52 7.71
N TYR A 182 -19.70 2.51 7.76
CA TYR A 182 -21.15 2.34 7.73
C TYR A 182 -21.66 2.86 6.38
N ARG A 183 -22.25 1.98 5.58
CA ARG A 183 -22.79 2.31 4.26
C ARG A 183 -24.29 2.16 4.28
N ARG A 184 -25.02 3.23 3.96
CA ARG A 184 -26.46 3.22 3.78
C ARG A 184 -26.78 2.98 2.31
N HIS A 185 -27.62 1.99 2.05
CA HIS A 185 -28.12 1.66 0.71
C HIS A 185 -29.42 2.39 0.43
N ASP A 186 -29.81 2.46 -0.85
CA ASP A 186 -31.02 3.17 -1.30
C ASP A 186 -32.31 2.55 -0.75
N ASP A 187 -32.30 1.25 -0.42
CA ASP A 187 -33.41 0.56 0.24
C ASP A 187 -33.52 0.85 1.75
N GLY A 188 -32.61 1.70 2.28
CA GLY A 188 -32.57 2.09 3.69
C GLY A 188 -31.80 1.13 4.59
N THR A 189 -31.30 0.00 4.07
CA THR A 189 -30.43 -0.90 4.84
C THR A 189 -29.07 -0.28 5.12
N VAL A 190 -28.44 -0.70 6.21
CA VAL A 190 -27.09 -0.25 6.57
C VAL A 190 -26.18 -1.46 6.68
N THR A 191 -25.08 -1.43 5.94
CA THR A 191 -24.01 -2.41 6.09
C THR A 191 -22.85 -1.83 6.91
N TYR A 192 -22.24 -2.67 7.71
CA TYR A 192 -21.03 -2.36 8.47
C TYR A 192 -19.85 -3.20 7.97
N GLY A 193 -18.72 -2.54 7.74
CA GLY A 193 -17.44 -3.17 7.45
C GLY A 193 -16.35 -2.57 8.32
N ALA A 194 -15.35 -3.38 8.63
CA ALA A 194 -14.18 -2.92 9.38
C ALA A 194 -12.91 -3.51 8.76
N SER A 195 -11.84 -2.72 8.73
CA SER A 195 -10.51 -3.17 8.36
C SER A 195 -9.50 -2.77 9.43
N ASN A 196 -8.59 -3.70 9.75
CA ASN A 196 -7.59 -3.50 10.78
C ASN A 196 -6.26 -3.14 10.16
N PHE A 197 -5.53 -2.22 10.79
CA PHE A 197 -4.24 -1.76 10.33
C PHE A 197 -3.30 -1.46 11.51
N ARG A 198 -2.01 -1.41 11.24
CA ARG A 198 -1.02 -0.81 12.14
C ARG A 198 -0.48 0.46 11.51
N TYR A 199 -0.70 1.62 12.15
CA TYR A 199 -0.17 2.87 11.65
C TYR A 199 1.34 2.99 11.88
N ILE A 200 2.01 3.67 10.96
CA ILE A 200 3.47 3.80 10.94
C ILE A 200 3.82 5.27 10.77
N TRP A 201 4.75 5.76 11.57
CA TRP A 201 5.29 7.10 11.38
C TRP A 201 6.43 7.10 10.33
N PRO A 202 6.62 8.19 9.57
CA PRO A 202 7.73 8.28 8.61
C PRO A 202 9.11 7.99 9.21
N ALA A 203 9.35 8.46 10.44
CA ALA A 203 10.61 8.18 11.15
C ALA A 203 10.79 6.69 11.51
N GLU A 204 9.69 5.97 11.77
CA GLU A 204 9.72 4.52 11.98
C GLU A 204 10.03 3.78 10.67
N CYS A 205 9.47 4.23 9.54
CA CYS A 205 9.83 3.72 8.21
C CYS A 205 11.32 3.89 7.93
N ASP A 206 11.91 5.05 8.29
CA ASP A 206 13.35 5.30 8.11
C ASP A 206 14.21 4.35 8.96
N LEU A 207 13.80 4.05 10.18
CA LEU A 207 14.49 3.05 11.02
C LEU A 207 14.40 1.64 10.42
N MET A 208 13.22 1.24 9.91
CA MET A 208 13.06 -0.04 9.21
C MET A 208 13.93 -0.13 7.95
N ALA A 209 14.02 0.96 7.19
CA ALA A 209 14.89 1.04 6.02
C ALA A 209 16.36 0.90 6.41
N GLN A 210 16.83 1.58 7.47
CA GLN A 210 18.19 1.46 7.98
C GLN A 210 18.52 0.02 8.43
N LEU A 211 17.59 -0.66 9.13
CA LEU A 211 17.73 -2.08 9.49
C LEU A 211 17.88 -2.96 8.24
N ALA A 212 17.23 -2.59 7.15
CA ALA A 212 17.32 -3.27 5.84
C ALA A 212 18.48 -2.75 4.96
N ARG A 213 19.38 -1.92 5.49
CA ARG A 213 20.53 -1.30 4.78
C ARG A 213 20.09 -0.48 3.56
N MET A 214 19.00 0.26 3.72
CA MET A 214 18.52 1.24 2.75
C MET A 214 18.58 2.64 3.35
N GLU A 215 18.81 3.65 2.50
CA GLU A 215 18.90 5.06 2.88
C GLU A 215 17.79 5.84 2.20
N LEU A 216 17.20 6.81 2.90
CA LEU A 216 16.17 7.69 2.33
C LEU A 216 16.76 8.52 1.20
N GLU A 217 16.25 8.31 -0.02
CA GLU A 217 16.61 9.10 -1.21
C GLU A 217 15.71 10.33 -1.37
N SER A 218 14.39 10.15 -1.16
CA SER A 218 13.42 11.26 -1.23
C SER A 218 12.14 10.96 -0.47
N ARG A 219 11.44 12.03 -0.08
CA ARG A 219 10.07 11.97 0.46
C ARG A 219 9.26 13.14 -0.06
N SER A 220 8.09 12.87 -0.60
CA SER A 220 7.11 13.85 -1.07
C SER A 220 5.74 13.62 -0.42
N ALA A 221 4.86 14.62 -0.48
CA ALA A 221 3.51 14.54 0.06
C ALA A 221 2.57 13.75 -0.88
N ASP A 222 2.89 13.70 -2.16
CA ASP A 222 2.09 13.06 -3.20
C ASP A 222 2.94 12.56 -4.37
N TRP A 223 2.30 11.92 -5.35
CA TRP A 223 2.92 11.42 -6.57
C TRP A 223 3.37 12.52 -7.54
N HIS A 224 2.94 13.76 -7.38
CA HIS A 224 3.42 14.95 -8.09
C HIS A 224 4.69 15.54 -7.49
N ARG A 225 5.24 14.90 -6.44
CA ARG A 225 6.43 15.34 -5.69
C ARG A 225 6.27 16.67 -4.97
N ALA A 226 5.05 17.00 -4.52
CA ALA A 226 4.86 18.14 -3.65
C ALA A 226 5.72 18.01 -2.37
N PRO A 227 6.23 19.12 -1.82
CA PRO A 227 7.05 19.09 -0.61
C PRO A 227 6.33 18.42 0.57
N PHE A 228 7.00 17.50 1.24
CA PHE A 228 6.49 16.90 2.47
C PHE A 228 6.66 17.88 3.63
N THR A 229 5.54 18.22 4.30
CA THR A 229 5.46 19.20 5.39
C THR A 229 4.66 18.66 6.56
N ASN A 230 4.55 19.43 7.64
CA ASN A 230 3.72 19.08 8.80
C ASN A 230 2.22 18.93 8.47
N ASP A 231 1.76 19.55 7.39
CA ASP A 231 0.36 19.53 6.96
C ASP A 231 0.07 18.38 5.98
N SER A 232 1.10 17.68 5.52
CA SER A 232 0.94 16.55 4.60
C SER A 232 0.09 15.45 5.22
N GLU A 233 -0.85 14.92 4.45
CA GLU A 233 -1.74 13.83 4.87
C GLU A 233 -1.19 12.45 4.46
N ASN A 234 -0.34 12.44 3.43
CA ASN A 234 0.31 11.27 2.88
C ASN A 234 1.81 11.51 2.73
N HIS A 235 2.53 10.43 2.50
CA HIS A 235 3.89 10.53 1.99
C HIS A 235 4.19 9.40 1.00
N ILE A 236 4.98 9.77 -0.02
CA ILE A 236 5.63 8.84 -0.93
C ILE A 236 7.11 8.87 -0.56
N SER A 237 7.60 7.80 0.01
CA SER A 237 9.01 7.69 0.42
C SER A 237 9.74 6.71 -0.47
N VAL A 238 10.93 7.10 -0.87
CA VAL A 238 11.85 6.31 -1.70
C VAL A 238 13.12 6.08 -0.91
N TRP A 239 13.45 4.82 -0.65
CA TRP A 239 14.73 4.45 -0.06
C TRP A 239 15.55 3.69 -1.09
N ARG A 240 16.85 3.93 -1.09
CA ARG A 240 17.81 3.29 -1.98
C ARG A 240 18.63 2.26 -1.22
N LYS A 241 18.73 1.05 -1.78
CA LYS A 241 19.63 0.02 -1.26
C LYS A 241 21.08 0.43 -1.49
N ALA A 242 21.91 0.27 -0.48
CA ALA A 242 23.37 0.49 -0.61
C ALA A 242 23.96 -0.36 -1.75
N ALA A 243 25.00 0.18 -2.40
CA ALA A 243 25.72 -0.50 -3.47
C ALA A 243 26.56 -1.69 -2.95
#